data_ae26100a7a71ae893a0a23ebd4bd97c0
#
_entry.id   ae26100a7a71ae893a0a23ebd4bd97c0
#
_cell.length_a   1.000
_cell.length_b   1.000
_cell.length_c   1.000
_cell.angle_alpha   90.00
_cell.angle_beta   90.00
_cell.angle_gamma   90.00
#
_symmetry.space_group_name_H-M   'P 1'
#
loop_
_entity.id
_entity.type
_entity.pdbx_description
1 polymer ?
#
loop_
_entity_poly.entity_id
_entity_poly.type
_entity_poly.pdbx_seq_one_letter_code
_entity_poly.pdbx_strand_id
1 'polypeptide(L)'
;MMRAAVTGIAAVLAIGLVTQGAYAQNKAPSTVSQQRLAELRDALAAKGIADKAAARNWASKHAIPLRRELPNGRILELQRLGPNGPVFYITNNVDAADSISTDELWPGGSSALDLEGQGLTVGEWDSGRVLLEHPDLYLRSQQMDENDDPPPAHSDHATHVAGTLIGSGTSQYPQARGMAAAANLQAWDWNKDLTEMASAAAAGMLVSNHSYSIAAGWIPYGQAEPDNWWWIGGAGNNEDPNFGYYDGEARALDQIANTAPHYLIVKAAGNDRWDIGPNPGETYTIVDQNGVSQGTSTQQRPADCGQTGYDCLPGSVVAKNILTVGAVNDVNGGYLPLQGPASVQLTGFSSFGPTDDGRIKPDLVANGWLLLSTWGAPNYFAVIAGTSMAAPSVSGSLLLLQEHWENLHGPNQFMRAATLKALAIHSADEAGAADGPDYEYGWGLMNSRKAAEVISKDGNG
;
A
#
# COMPACT_ATOMS: atom_id res chain seq x y z
N MET A 1 -30.84 19.84 71.82
CA MET A 1 -29.45 20.34 71.67
C MET A 1 -28.61 19.24 71.11
N MET A 2 -28.22 19.35 69.87
CA MET A 2 -26.97 18.82 69.30
C MET A 2 -27.00 19.06 67.80
N ARG A 3 -26.15 19.99 67.35
CA ARG A 3 -26.00 20.31 65.94
C ARG A 3 -25.14 19.19 65.29
N ALA A 4 -25.62 18.55 64.22
CA ALA A 4 -24.79 17.69 63.39
C ALA A 4 -24.23 18.55 62.25
N ALA A 5 -22.91 18.60 62.13
CA ALA A 5 -22.19 19.24 61.05
C ALA A 5 -22.20 18.32 59.82
N VAL A 6 -22.66 18.88 58.71
CA VAL A 6 -22.53 18.22 57.39
C VAL A 6 -21.21 18.65 56.77
N THR A 7 -20.26 17.75 56.67
CA THR A 7 -19.00 17.92 55.94
C THR A 7 -19.26 17.61 54.44
N GLY A 8 -19.29 18.64 53.65
CA GLY A 8 -19.37 18.53 52.19
C GLY A 8 -17.99 18.09 51.65
N ILE A 9 -17.96 16.93 50.94
CA ILE A 9 -16.81 16.48 50.15
C ILE A 9 -16.95 17.19 48.80
N ALA A 10 -16.08 18.17 48.56
CA ALA A 10 -15.91 18.75 47.22
C ALA A 10 -15.11 17.76 46.37
N ALA A 11 -15.78 17.10 45.44
CA ALA A 11 -15.11 16.33 44.38
C ALA A 11 -14.49 17.32 43.39
N VAL A 12 -13.18 17.47 43.44
CA VAL A 12 -12.42 18.17 42.40
C VAL A 12 -12.40 17.28 41.18
N LEU A 13 -13.22 17.62 40.16
CA LEU A 13 -13.05 17.10 38.82
C LEU A 13 -11.73 17.68 38.27
N ALA A 14 -10.69 16.91 38.30
CA ALA A 14 -9.50 17.14 37.50
C ALA A 14 -9.89 16.84 36.04
N ILE A 15 -10.25 17.86 35.29
CA ILE A 15 -10.30 17.82 33.85
C ILE A 15 -8.83 17.67 33.41
N GLY A 16 -8.42 16.44 33.15
CA GLY A 16 -7.16 16.16 32.48
C GLY A 16 -7.25 16.79 31.08
N LEU A 17 -6.56 17.91 30.89
CA LEU A 17 -6.16 18.33 29.57
C LEU A 17 -5.31 17.18 29.02
N VAL A 18 -5.90 16.36 28.16
CA VAL A 18 -5.15 15.51 27.25
C VAL A 18 -4.42 16.48 26.33
N THR A 19 -3.19 16.81 26.69
CA THR A 19 -2.27 17.42 25.75
C THR A 19 -2.21 16.44 24.57
N GLN A 20 -2.72 16.89 23.42
CA GLN A 20 -2.43 16.19 22.16
C GLN A 20 -0.93 15.98 22.15
N GLY A 21 -0.53 14.71 22.28
CA GLY A 21 0.87 14.34 22.22
C GLY A 21 1.41 14.91 20.91
N ALA A 22 2.44 15.74 21.00
CA ALA A 22 3.14 16.22 19.83
C ALA A 22 3.63 14.96 19.11
N TYR A 23 2.99 14.61 17.98
CA TYR A 23 3.50 13.57 17.09
C TYR A 23 4.95 13.91 16.82
N ALA A 24 5.85 12.95 17.03
CA ALA A 24 7.26 13.16 16.77
C ALA A 24 7.39 13.66 15.33
N GLN A 25 7.86 14.90 15.16
CA GLN A 25 8.03 15.46 13.83
C GLN A 25 9.22 14.75 13.20
N ASN A 26 8.93 13.89 12.24
CA ASN A 26 9.93 13.32 11.36
C ASN A 26 10.81 14.43 10.79
N LYS A 27 12.06 14.15 10.46
CA LYS A 27 13.01 15.17 9.99
C LYS A 27 12.49 15.87 8.74
N ALA A 28 11.92 17.04 8.90
CA ALA A 28 11.36 17.80 7.79
C ALA A 28 12.45 18.06 6.73
N PRO A 29 12.10 18.00 5.44
CA PRO A 29 13.00 18.35 4.35
C PRO A 29 13.60 19.75 4.51
N SER A 30 14.72 20.02 3.83
CA SER A 30 15.31 21.37 3.83
C SER A 30 14.30 22.41 3.34
N THR A 31 14.48 23.68 3.73
CA THR A 31 13.60 24.78 3.30
C THR A 31 13.43 24.82 1.77
N VAL A 32 14.48 24.53 1.01
CA VAL A 32 14.43 24.48 -0.46
C VAL A 32 13.56 23.30 -0.93
N SER A 33 13.69 22.14 -0.28
CA SER A 33 12.85 20.97 -0.60
C SER A 33 11.40 21.21 -0.21
N GLN A 34 11.14 21.85 0.93
CA GLN A 34 9.78 22.23 1.35
C GLN A 34 9.12 23.16 0.35
N GLN A 35 9.85 24.18 -0.15
CA GLN A 35 9.32 25.09 -1.16
C GLN A 35 9.01 24.35 -2.46
N ARG A 36 9.91 23.48 -2.94
CA ARG A 36 9.68 22.67 -4.16
C ARG A 36 8.50 21.71 -3.99
N LEU A 37 8.33 21.10 -2.81
CA LEU A 37 7.18 20.26 -2.52
C LEU A 37 5.88 21.05 -2.48
N ALA A 38 5.90 22.28 -1.95
CA ALA A 38 4.74 23.16 -1.95
C ALA A 38 4.34 23.55 -3.40
N GLU A 39 5.30 23.92 -4.23
CA GLU A 39 5.07 24.23 -5.65
C GLU A 39 4.53 23.00 -6.40
N LEU A 40 5.11 21.82 -6.16
CA LEU A 40 4.67 20.55 -6.74
C LEU A 40 3.27 20.18 -6.26
N ARG A 41 2.99 20.26 -4.95
CA ARG A 41 1.66 20.06 -4.37
C ARG A 41 0.61 20.93 -5.06
N ASP A 42 0.88 22.24 -5.20
CA ASP A 42 -0.10 23.19 -5.77
C ASP A 42 -0.35 22.88 -7.25
N ALA A 43 0.68 22.47 -7.99
CA ALA A 43 0.54 22.02 -9.36
C ALA A 43 -0.26 20.69 -9.47
N LEU A 44 0.02 19.73 -8.59
CA LEU A 44 -0.69 18.45 -8.53
C LEU A 44 -2.13 18.64 -8.07
N ALA A 45 -2.41 19.53 -7.10
CA ALA A 45 -3.75 19.85 -6.67
C ALA A 45 -4.60 20.44 -7.80
N ALA A 46 -4.06 21.40 -8.54
CA ALA A 46 -4.75 21.98 -9.69
C ALA A 46 -5.06 20.94 -10.77
N LYS A 47 -4.07 20.05 -11.04
CA LYS A 47 -4.25 18.94 -11.98
C LYS A 47 -5.29 17.94 -11.47
N GLY A 48 -5.21 17.48 -10.23
CA GLY A 48 -6.12 16.51 -9.64
C GLY A 48 -7.58 16.99 -9.61
N ILE A 49 -7.82 18.27 -9.30
CA ILE A 49 -9.16 18.90 -9.37
C ILE A 49 -9.70 18.84 -10.80
N ALA A 50 -8.89 19.18 -11.80
CA ALA A 50 -9.28 19.15 -13.18
C ALA A 50 -9.57 17.72 -13.67
N ASP A 51 -8.69 16.78 -13.31
CA ASP A 51 -8.79 15.35 -13.65
C ASP A 51 -10.07 14.74 -13.05
N LYS A 52 -10.34 14.96 -11.77
CA LYS A 52 -11.54 14.42 -11.09
C LYS A 52 -12.82 15.08 -11.59
N ALA A 53 -12.81 16.35 -11.95
CA ALA A 53 -13.94 17.04 -12.57
C ALA A 53 -14.23 16.46 -13.96
N ALA A 54 -13.20 16.19 -14.76
CA ALA A 54 -13.33 15.53 -16.05
C ALA A 54 -13.90 14.11 -15.90
N ALA A 55 -13.39 13.33 -14.93
CA ALA A 55 -13.86 11.99 -14.60
C ALA A 55 -15.34 11.98 -14.18
N ARG A 56 -15.76 12.87 -13.28
CA ARG A 56 -17.16 13.02 -12.85
C ARG A 56 -18.09 13.38 -14.01
N ASN A 57 -17.71 14.36 -14.84
CA ASN A 57 -18.49 14.75 -16.00
C ASN A 57 -18.63 13.61 -17.01
N TRP A 58 -17.54 12.88 -17.21
CA TRP A 58 -17.51 11.72 -18.06
C TRP A 58 -18.42 10.61 -17.52
N ALA A 59 -18.28 10.20 -16.24
CA ALA A 59 -19.10 9.19 -15.58
C ALA A 59 -20.60 9.51 -15.65
N SER A 60 -20.96 10.78 -15.40
CA SER A 60 -22.34 11.27 -15.54
C SER A 60 -22.89 11.11 -16.96
N LYS A 61 -22.09 11.41 -17.98
CA LYS A 61 -22.50 11.28 -19.39
C LYS A 61 -22.71 9.84 -19.84
N HIS A 62 -22.01 8.90 -19.21
CA HIS A 62 -22.04 7.49 -19.58
C HIS A 62 -22.88 6.63 -18.62
N ALA A 63 -23.54 7.26 -17.64
CA ALA A 63 -24.33 6.60 -16.60
C ALA A 63 -23.55 5.53 -15.83
N ILE A 64 -22.25 5.77 -15.60
CA ILE A 64 -21.35 4.87 -14.86
C ILE A 64 -21.15 5.43 -13.43
N PRO A 65 -21.30 4.62 -12.37
CA PRO A 65 -20.98 5.06 -11.01
C PRO A 65 -19.47 5.36 -10.88
N LEU A 66 -19.14 6.46 -10.21
CA LEU A 66 -17.73 6.83 -9.96
C LEU A 66 -17.01 5.76 -9.14
N ARG A 67 -17.70 5.17 -8.18
CA ARG A 67 -17.20 4.15 -7.26
C ARG A 67 -18.15 2.96 -7.25
N ARG A 68 -17.61 1.76 -7.24
CA ARG A 68 -18.35 0.51 -7.07
C ARG A 68 -17.51 -0.54 -6.36
N GLU A 69 -18.17 -1.40 -5.62
CA GLU A 69 -17.62 -2.62 -5.08
C GLU A 69 -17.85 -3.75 -6.07
N LEU A 70 -16.80 -4.52 -6.34
CA LEU A 70 -16.86 -5.71 -7.18
C LEU A 70 -17.27 -6.92 -6.34
N PRO A 71 -17.81 -7.99 -6.97
CA PRO A 71 -18.29 -9.17 -6.23
C PRO A 71 -17.24 -9.89 -5.38
N ASN A 72 -15.97 -9.72 -5.68
CA ASN A 72 -14.84 -10.24 -4.92
C ASN A 72 -14.37 -9.30 -3.78
N GLY A 73 -15.16 -8.26 -3.45
CA GLY A 73 -14.85 -7.28 -2.41
C GLY A 73 -13.85 -6.19 -2.83
N ARG A 74 -13.29 -6.27 -4.03
CA ARG A 74 -12.40 -5.22 -4.57
C ARG A 74 -13.21 -3.95 -4.82
N ILE A 75 -12.63 -2.78 -4.57
CA ILE A 75 -13.23 -1.48 -4.87
C ILE A 75 -12.62 -0.94 -6.15
N LEU A 76 -13.49 -0.49 -7.06
CA LEU A 76 -13.15 0.17 -8.32
C LEU A 76 -13.65 1.61 -8.28
N GLU A 77 -12.77 2.59 -8.46
CA GLU A 77 -13.14 4.01 -8.47
C GLU A 77 -12.44 4.78 -9.60
N LEU A 78 -13.23 5.52 -10.38
CA LEU A 78 -12.73 6.35 -11.47
C LEU A 78 -12.01 7.59 -10.94
N GLN A 79 -10.72 7.70 -11.24
CA GLN A 79 -9.86 8.77 -10.76
C GLN A 79 -9.68 9.90 -11.79
N ARG A 80 -9.34 9.55 -13.02
CA ARG A 80 -9.02 10.53 -14.08
C ARG A 80 -9.27 9.96 -15.48
N LEU A 81 -9.12 10.81 -16.48
CA LEU A 81 -9.03 10.38 -17.87
C LEU A 81 -7.57 10.47 -18.30
N GLY A 82 -6.97 9.34 -18.64
CA GLY A 82 -5.60 9.24 -19.14
C GLY A 82 -5.53 9.31 -20.67
N PRO A 83 -4.33 9.31 -21.25
CA PRO A 83 -4.14 9.29 -22.69
C PRO A 83 -4.68 8.01 -23.35
N ASN A 84 -4.71 6.92 -22.59
CA ASN A 84 -5.20 5.61 -23.03
C ASN A 84 -6.64 5.32 -22.56
N GLY A 85 -7.29 6.26 -21.84
CA GLY A 85 -8.70 6.13 -21.39
C GLY A 85 -8.97 6.49 -19.95
N PRO A 86 -10.13 6.08 -19.41
CA PRO A 86 -10.45 6.27 -17.98
C PRO A 86 -9.56 5.41 -17.11
N VAL A 87 -9.03 6.02 -16.06
CA VAL A 87 -8.15 5.38 -15.09
C VAL A 87 -8.94 5.13 -13.82
N PHE A 88 -9.09 3.86 -13.46
CA PHE A 88 -9.71 3.40 -12.22
C PHE A 88 -8.65 2.90 -11.26
N TYR A 89 -8.81 3.14 -9.95
CA TYR A 89 -8.04 2.50 -8.90
C TYR A 89 -8.75 1.26 -8.37
N ILE A 90 -8.01 0.23 -7.91
CA ILE A 90 -8.53 -1.08 -7.45
C ILE A 90 -7.68 -1.70 -6.31
N THR A 91 -8.27 -2.50 -5.39
CA THR A 91 -7.68 -3.00 -4.12
C THR A 91 -7.41 -4.51 -4.02
N ASN A 92 -6.51 -4.97 -3.08
CA ASN A 92 -5.98 -6.37 -2.95
C ASN A 92 -5.35 -6.75 -1.58
N ASN A 93 -5.20 -8.06 -1.11
CA ASN A 93 -4.77 -8.39 0.28
C ASN A 93 -4.26 -9.78 0.76
N VAL A 94 -3.35 -10.00 1.81
CA VAL A 94 -3.11 -10.97 2.93
C VAL A 94 -1.69 -11.22 3.56
N ASP A 95 -1.45 -11.96 4.69
CA ASP A 95 -0.58 -12.40 5.82
C ASP A 95 0.99 -12.37 5.76
N ALA A 96 1.78 -11.87 6.84
CA ALA A 96 3.21 -11.82 6.62
C ALA A 96 4.32 -11.42 7.59
N ALA A 97 4.24 -11.52 8.88
CA ALA A 97 5.39 -11.05 9.69
C ALA A 97 6.56 -12.04 9.75
N ASP A 98 6.29 -13.32 9.95
CA ASP A 98 7.34 -14.36 10.06
C ASP A 98 8.02 -14.61 8.71
N SER A 99 7.25 -14.63 7.61
CA SER A 99 7.79 -14.82 6.26
C SER A 99 8.91 -13.85 5.89
N ILE A 100 8.87 -12.62 6.40
CA ILE A 100 9.86 -11.56 6.13
C ILE A 100 10.74 -11.24 7.35
N SER A 101 10.71 -12.09 8.37
CA SER A 101 11.51 -11.99 9.61
C SER A 101 11.33 -10.65 10.36
N THR A 102 10.13 -10.08 10.34
CA THR A 102 9.80 -8.85 11.06
C THR A 102 9.51 -9.15 12.53
N ASP A 103 8.90 -10.27 12.84
CA ASP A 103 8.67 -10.78 14.19
C ASP A 103 9.98 -10.94 14.99
N GLU A 104 11.08 -11.21 14.30
CA GLU A 104 12.42 -11.28 14.88
C GLU A 104 12.93 -9.94 15.44
N LEU A 105 12.35 -8.81 15.00
CA LEU A 105 12.69 -7.46 15.46
C LEU A 105 11.87 -7.03 16.69
N TRP A 106 10.75 -7.69 16.94
CA TRP A 106 9.80 -7.35 18.00
C TRP A 106 10.32 -7.68 19.40
N PRO A 107 9.69 -7.16 20.48
CA PRO A 107 9.97 -7.57 21.84
C PRO A 107 9.93 -9.10 22.02
N GLY A 108 11.06 -9.66 22.43
CA GLY A 108 11.25 -11.10 22.56
C GLY A 108 11.66 -11.84 21.29
N GLY A 109 11.80 -11.14 20.17
CA GLY A 109 12.33 -11.68 18.92
C GLY A 109 13.82 -12.00 19.01
N SER A 110 14.35 -12.79 18.07
CA SER A 110 15.73 -13.31 18.16
C SER A 110 16.80 -12.23 17.98
N SER A 111 16.47 -11.07 17.40
CA SER A 111 17.41 -9.94 17.26
C SER A 111 17.65 -9.18 18.56
N ALA A 112 16.76 -9.33 19.55
CA ALA A 112 16.76 -8.58 20.82
C ALA A 112 16.80 -7.05 20.63
N LEU A 113 16.14 -6.53 19.59
CA LEU A 113 16.08 -5.09 19.30
C LEU A 113 14.85 -4.41 19.91
N ASP A 114 13.80 -5.19 20.21
CA ASP A 114 12.55 -4.73 20.83
C ASP A 114 11.87 -3.54 20.09
N LEU A 115 11.79 -3.62 18.75
CA LEU A 115 11.24 -2.56 17.91
C LEU A 115 9.73 -2.73 17.73
N GLU A 116 8.99 -1.63 17.81
CA GLU A 116 7.54 -1.59 17.65
C GLU A 116 7.04 -0.37 16.84
N GLY A 117 7.93 0.51 16.38
CA GLY A 117 7.58 1.76 15.68
C GLY A 117 7.25 2.90 16.66
N GLN A 118 7.69 2.83 17.92
CA GLN A 118 7.35 3.79 18.97
C GLN A 118 7.70 5.22 18.58
N GLY A 119 6.69 6.10 18.59
CA GLY A 119 6.87 7.53 18.27
C GLY A 119 6.95 7.87 16.79
N LEU A 120 7.01 6.88 15.91
CA LEU A 120 7.01 7.08 14.45
C LEU A 120 5.59 7.09 13.88
N THR A 121 5.44 7.64 12.68
CA THR A 121 4.18 7.71 11.94
C THR A 121 4.37 7.16 10.54
N VAL A 122 3.47 6.27 10.12
CA VAL A 122 3.36 5.77 8.75
C VAL A 122 2.16 6.41 8.05
N GLY A 123 2.28 6.70 6.76
CA GLY A 123 1.17 7.13 5.91
C GLY A 123 0.47 5.95 5.25
N GLU A 124 -0.84 6.05 5.06
CA GLU A 124 -1.63 5.10 4.27
C GLU A 124 -2.55 5.86 3.33
N TRP A 125 -2.55 5.49 2.06
CA TRP A 125 -3.55 5.89 1.07
C TRP A 125 -4.25 4.64 0.55
N ASP A 126 -5.59 4.67 0.58
CA ASP A 126 -6.37 3.50 0.19
C ASP A 126 -7.75 3.88 -0.36
N SER A 127 -8.61 2.91 -0.58
CA SER A 127 -9.93 3.04 -1.20
C SER A 127 -10.98 3.82 -0.38
N GLY A 128 -10.62 4.33 0.80
CA GLY A 128 -11.52 5.10 1.66
C GLY A 128 -11.04 5.16 3.11
N ARG A 129 -11.94 5.51 4.01
CA ARG A 129 -11.67 5.77 5.42
C ARG A 129 -11.40 4.48 6.21
N VAL A 130 -10.37 4.53 7.05
CA VAL A 130 -10.06 3.51 8.06
C VAL A 130 -11.10 3.55 9.20
N LEU A 131 -11.43 2.41 9.78
CA LEU A 131 -12.27 2.30 10.98
C LEU A 131 -11.43 2.67 12.22
N LEU A 132 -11.39 3.95 12.56
CA LEU A 132 -10.57 4.49 13.67
C LEU A 132 -10.96 3.93 15.04
N GLU A 133 -12.22 3.48 15.19
CA GLU A 133 -12.78 2.95 16.43
C GLU A 133 -12.43 1.48 16.65
N HIS A 134 -11.73 0.82 15.70
CA HIS A 134 -11.27 -0.55 15.90
C HIS A 134 -10.25 -0.61 17.05
N PRO A 135 -10.42 -1.50 18.06
CA PRO A 135 -9.58 -1.52 19.26
C PRO A 135 -8.08 -1.60 18.99
N ASP A 136 -7.67 -2.32 17.94
CA ASP A 136 -6.25 -2.46 17.57
C ASP A 136 -5.68 -1.24 16.85
N LEU A 137 -6.51 -0.27 16.45
CA LEU A 137 -6.13 0.96 15.77
C LEU A 137 -6.38 2.21 16.63
N TYR A 138 -7.24 2.07 17.65
CA TYR A 138 -7.77 3.19 18.43
C TYR A 138 -6.67 4.04 19.07
N LEU A 139 -6.86 5.36 19.05
CA LEU A 139 -5.95 6.42 19.53
C LEU A 139 -4.59 6.52 18.79
N ARG A 140 -4.29 5.64 17.84
CA ARG A 140 -3.05 5.71 17.07
C ARG A 140 -3.27 5.99 15.58
N SER A 141 -4.52 6.05 15.15
CA SER A 141 -4.91 6.31 13.76
C SER A 141 -5.66 7.62 13.63
N GLN A 142 -5.38 8.36 12.57
CA GLN A 142 -6.07 9.59 12.21
C GLN A 142 -6.41 9.59 10.72
N GLN A 143 -7.69 9.88 10.38
CA GLN A 143 -8.09 10.18 9.02
C GLN A 143 -7.83 11.65 8.71
N MET A 144 -7.04 11.93 7.70
CA MET A 144 -6.52 13.26 7.42
C MET A 144 -7.43 14.10 6.51
N ASP A 145 -8.22 13.44 5.67
CA ASP A 145 -9.17 14.00 4.70
C ASP A 145 -10.64 13.86 5.14
N GLU A 146 -10.88 13.65 6.43
CA GLU A 146 -12.23 13.49 7.01
C GLU A 146 -13.19 14.63 6.66
N ASN A 147 -12.67 15.84 6.44
CA ASN A 147 -13.44 17.03 6.11
C ASN A 147 -13.57 17.30 4.61
N ASP A 148 -13.22 16.38 3.77
CA ASP A 148 -13.43 16.51 2.32
C ASP A 148 -14.92 16.50 1.97
N ASP A 149 -15.29 17.04 0.82
CA ASP A 149 -16.67 17.08 0.33
C ASP A 149 -16.78 16.34 -1.02
N PRO A 150 -17.43 15.18 -1.06
CA PRO A 150 -17.92 14.39 0.08
C PRO A 150 -16.79 13.79 0.92
N PRO A 151 -17.02 13.51 2.22
CA PRO A 151 -16.04 12.83 3.04
C PRO A 151 -15.77 11.41 2.53
N PRO A 152 -14.59 10.82 2.80
CA PRO A 152 -14.27 9.49 2.34
C PRO A 152 -15.24 8.45 2.91
N ALA A 153 -15.70 7.54 2.05
CA ALA A 153 -16.51 6.41 2.47
C ALA A 153 -15.67 5.43 3.31
N HIS A 154 -16.30 4.74 4.27
CA HIS A 154 -15.62 3.68 5.01
C HIS A 154 -15.12 2.58 4.05
N SER A 155 -13.93 2.06 4.33
CA SER A 155 -13.31 0.98 3.57
C SER A 155 -12.82 -0.13 4.51
N ASP A 156 -13.36 -1.31 4.32
CA ASP A 156 -12.92 -2.52 5.01
C ASP A 156 -11.48 -2.86 4.62
N HIS A 157 -11.13 -2.63 3.36
CA HIS A 157 -9.78 -2.83 2.84
C HIS A 157 -8.77 -1.89 3.49
N ALA A 158 -9.03 -0.57 3.54
CA ALA A 158 -8.19 0.39 4.24
C ALA A 158 -8.01 0.00 5.72
N THR A 159 -9.08 -0.43 6.38
CA THR A 159 -9.03 -0.90 7.78
C THR A 159 -8.11 -2.10 7.94
N HIS A 160 -8.11 -3.03 6.98
CA HIS A 160 -7.24 -4.20 7.00
C HIS A 160 -5.77 -3.85 6.74
N VAL A 161 -5.50 -2.95 5.81
CA VAL A 161 -4.15 -2.40 5.54
C VAL A 161 -3.61 -1.70 6.79
N ALA A 162 -4.40 -0.83 7.42
CA ALA A 162 -4.07 -0.17 8.68
C ALA A 162 -3.68 -1.16 9.78
N GLY A 163 -4.46 -2.24 9.94
CA GLY A 163 -4.17 -3.30 10.90
C GLY A 163 -2.87 -4.04 10.60
N THR A 164 -2.58 -4.30 9.33
CA THR A 164 -1.31 -4.92 8.90
C THR A 164 -0.11 -4.01 9.18
N LEU A 165 -0.28 -2.69 9.03
CA LEU A 165 0.76 -1.70 9.36
C LEU A 165 0.99 -1.60 10.87
N ILE A 166 -0.08 -1.31 11.65
CA ILE A 166 0.04 -0.84 13.03
C ILE A 166 -0.87 -1.56 14.03
N GLY A 167 -1.59 -2.61 13.67
CA GLY A 167 -2.49 -3.32 14.57
C GLY A 167 -1.79 -3.69 15.89
N SER A 168 -2.41 -3.37 17.03
CA SER A 168 -1.76 -3.57 18.34
C SER A 168 -1.58 -5.05 18.71
N GLY A 169 -2.42 -5.95 18.17
CA GLY A 169 -2.46 -7.36 18.56
C GLY A 169 -2.86 -7.58 20.04
N THR A 170 -3.45 -6.57 20.67
CA THR A 170 -3.86 -6.65 22.09
C THR A 170 -5.30 -7.05 22.31
N SER A 171 -6.08 -7.14 21.21
CA SER A 171 -7.47 -7.58 21.23
C SER A 171 -7.59 -9.12 21.34
N GLN A 172 -8.72 -9.66 20.95
CA GLN A 172 -8.97 -11.12 21.00
C GLN A 172 -8.12 -11.95 20.01
N TYR A 173 -7.43 -11.30 19.07
CA TYR A 173 -6.60 -11.97 18.06
C TYR A 173 -5.16 -11.41 18.07
N PRO A 174 -4.30 -11.88 19.00
CA PRO A 174 -2.89 -11.47 19.05
C PRO A 174 -2.11 -11.73 17.75
N GLN A 175 -2.55 -12.71 16.96
CA GLN A 175 -1.97 -13.05 15.65
C GLN A 175 -2.29 -12.01 14.56
N ALA A 176 -3.21 -11.08 14.82
CA ALA A 176 -3.49 -9.94 13.94
C ALA A 176 -2.61 -8.71 14.25
N ARG A 177 -1.52 -8.90 15.00
CA ARG A 177 -0.55 -7.84 15.27
C ARG A 177 0.06 -7.32 13.98
N GLY A 178 0.06 -6.00 13.81
CA GLY A 178 0.72 -5.31 12.70
C GLY A 178 2.23 -5.23 12.87
N MET A 179 2.92 -4.91 11.78
CA MET A 179 4.38 -4.90 11.73
C MET A 179 4.99 -3.89 12.71
N ALA A 180 4.42 -2.69 12.82
CA ALA A 180 4.86 -1.61 13.69
C ALA A 180 3.79 -1.27 14.74
N ALA A 181 3.52 -2.20 15.65
CA ALA A 181 2.36 -2.22 16.53
C ALA A 181 2.26 -1.05 17.54
N ALA A 182 3.31 -0.25 17.75
CA ALA A 182 3.29 0.97 18.57
C ALA A 182 3.39 2.27 17.72
N ALA A 183 3.46 2.17 16.40
CA ALA A 183 3.47 3.32 15.51
C ALA A 183 2.11 4.03 15.43
N ASN A 184 2.12 5.27 14.94
CA ASN A 184 0.92 6.01 14.58
C ASN A 184 0.63 5.89 13.08
N LEU A 185 -0.64 6.07 12.70
CA LEU A 185 -1.11 6.07 11.33
C LEU A 185 -1.73 7.42 10.96
N GLN A 186 -1.33 7.97 9.84
CA GLN A 186 -2.08 8.98 9.11
C GLN A 186 -2.66 8.35 7.86
N ALA A 187 -3.99 8.33 7.74
CA ALA A 187 -4.71 7.69 6.67
C ALA A 187 -5.43 8.72 5.78
N TRP A 188 -5.48 8.46 4.50
CA TRP A 188 -6.22 9.22 3.48
C TRP A 188 -6.94 8.25 2.55
N ASP A 189 -7.99 8.72 1.91
CA ASP A 189 -8.48 8.03 0.74
C ASP A 189 -7.58 8.33 -0.49
N TRP A 190 -7.73 7.59 -1.56
CA TRP A 190 -6.90 7.75 -2.77
C TRP A 190 -7.29 8.95 -3.66
N ASN A 191 -8.32 9.73 -3.25
CA ASN A 191 -8.67 10.94 -3.96
C ASN A 191 -7.68 12.05 -3.60
N LYS A 192 -6.99 12.63 -4.59
CA LYS A 192 -5.93 13.65 -4.41
C LYS A 192 -4.61 13.09 -3.88
N ASP A 193 -4.39 11.78 -3.92
CA ASP A 193 -3.24 11.07 -3.36
C ASP A 193 -1.89 11.76 -3.62
N LEU A 194 -1.57 12.13 -4.86
CA LEU A 194 -0.31 12.82 -5.21
C LEU A 194 -0.15 14.17 -4.50
N THR A 195 -1.25 14.91 -4.33
CA THR A 195 -1.25 16.22 -3.63
C THR A 195 -0.99 16.03 -2.13
N GLU A 196 -1.64 15.05 -1.56
CA GLU A 196 -1.55 14.72 -0.14
C GLU A 196 -0.19 14.11 0.19
N MET A 197 0.33 13.22 -0.66
CA MET A 197 1.69 12.70 -0.55
C MET A 197 2.73 13.81 -0.59
N ALA A 198 2.59 14.80 -1.49
CA ALA A 198 3.50 15.95 -1.52
C ALA A 198 3.42 16.78 -0.24
N SER A 199 2.23 16.92 0.35
CA SER A 199 2.02 17.61 1.63
C SER A 199 2.59 16.83 2.81
N ALA A 200 2.33 15.51 2.88
CA ALA A 200 2.88 14.62 3.90
C ALA A 200 4.42 14.55 3.83
N ALA A 201 4.99 14.50 2.62
CA ALA A 201 6.42 14.58 2.39
C ALA A 201 7.02 15.89 2.91
N ALA A 202 6.34 17.03 2.70
CA ALA A 202 6.77 18.32 3.23
C ALA A 202 6.67 18.38 4.77
N ALA A 203 5.75 17.65 5.37
CA ALA A 203 5.62 17.50 6.82
C ALA A 203 6.64 16.52 7.43
N GLY A 204 7.41 15.79 6.60
CA GLY A 204 8.47 14.88 7.05
C GLY A 204 8.06 13.41 7.13
N MET A 205 7.02 12.98 6.39
CA MET A 205 6.68 11.57 6.26
C MET A 205 7.91 10.75 5.81
N LEU A 206 8.15 9.62 6.47
CA LEU A 206 9.29 8.74 6.18
C LEU A 206 8.91 7.56 5.29
N VAL A 207 7.77 6.94 5.55
CA VAL A 207 7.27 5.77 4.82
C VAL A 207 5.76 5.89 4.62
N SER A 208 5.29 5.57 3.43
CA SER A 208 3.86 5.41 3.17
C SER A 208 3.55 4.14 2.42
N ASN A 209 2.34 3.63 2.64
CA ASN A 209 1.78 2.45 2.00
C ASN A 209 0.67 2.83 1.03
N HIS A 210 0.69 2.21 -0.15
CA HIS A 210 -0.30 2.39 -1.21
C HIS A 210 -0.72 1.03 -1.76
N SER A 211 -1.79 0.49 -1.19
CA SER A 211 -2.30 -0.85 -1.52
C SER A 211 -3.32 -0.80 -2.67
N TYR A 212 -3.04 -0.04 -3.72
CA TYR A 212 -3.88 0.12 -4.90
C TYR A 212 -3.03 0.39 -6.15
N SER A 213 -3.63 0.12 -7.30
CA SER A 213 -3.10 0.42 -8.63
C SER A 213 -4.20 0.98 -9.54
N ILE A 214 -3.89 1.26 -10.79
CA ILE A 214 -4.93 1.45 -11.81
C ILE A 214 -5.51 0.09 -12.19
N ALA A 215 -6.77 0.08 -12.64
CA ALA A 215 -7.33 -1.08 -13.33
C ALA A 215 -6.81 -1.10 -14.76
N ALA A 216 -6.34 -2.25 -15.24
CA ALA A 216 -5.85 -2.48 -16.58
C ALA A 216 -6.31 -3.85 -17.09
N GLY A 217 -6.29 -4.06 -18.41
CA GLY A 217 -6.55 -5.33 -19.04
C GLY A 217 -7.95 -5.89 -18.85
N TRP A 218 -8.05 -7.08 -18.33
CA TRP A 218 -9.28 -7.78 -18.01
C TRP A 218 -9.80 -7.41 -16.64
N ILE A 219 -11.07 -7.03 -16.55
CA ILE A 219 -11.73 -6.77 -15.27
C ILE A 219 -12.90 -7.76 -15.11
N PRO A 220 -12.89 -8.60 -14.07
CA PRO A 220 -14.03 -9.46 -13.77
C PRO A 220 -15.19 -8.62 -13.26
N TYR A 221 -16.31 -8.59 -14.01
CA TYR A 221 -17.48 -7.78 -13.72
C TYR A 221 -18.70 -8.63 -13.34
N GLY A 222 -18.78 -9.12 -12.13
CA GLY A 222 -19.93 -9.79 -11.57
C GLY A 222 -19.68 -11.26 -11.20
N GLN A 223 -20.40 -11.75 -10.18
CA GLN A 223 -20.24 -13.14 -9.67
C GLN A 223 -21.19 -14.16 -10.26
N ALA A 224 -22.20 -13.75 -11.03
CA ALA A 224 -23.34 -14.63 -11.31
C ALA A 224 -23.45 -15.20 -12.71
N GLU A 225 -22.73 -14.67 -13.69
CA GLU A 225 -22.86 -15.10 -15.09
C GLU A 225 -21.51 -15.18 -15.78
N PRO A 226 -21.25 -16.19 -16.63
CA PRO A 226 -19.97 -16.37 -17.34
C PRO A 226 -19.62 -15.23 -18.33
N ASP A 227 -20.56 -14.33 -18.62
CA ASP A 227 -20.40 -13.25 -19.61
C ASP A 227 -19.87 -11.94 -19.01
N ASN A 228 -19.29 -11.93 -17.79
CA ASN A 228 -19.04 -10.72 -17.01
C ASN A 228 -17.58 -10.24 -17.01
N TRP A 229 -16.89 -10.37 -18.10
CA TRP A 229 -15.59 -9.76 -18.30
C TRP A 229 -15.68 -8.44 -19.04
N TRP A 230 -14.95 -7.46 -18.57
CA TRP A 230 -14.65 -6.26 -19.31
C TRP A 230 -13.23 -6.28 -19.79
N TRP A 231 -13.04 -5.92 -21.05
CA TRP A 231 -11.75 -5.61 -21.62
C TRP A 231 -11.60 -4.10 -21.72
N ILE A 232 -10.64 -3.50 -20.98
CA ILE A 232 -10.41 -2.06 -20.95
C ILE A 232 -9.17 -1.62 -21.72
N GLY A 233 -8.36 -2.56 -22.21
CA GLY A 233 -7.16 -2.31 -23.02
C GLY A 233 -7.42 -1.77 -24.43
N GLY A 234 -8.69 -1.49 -24.79
CA GLY A 234 -9.09 -0.98 -26.10
C GLY A 234 -9.38 -2.06 -27.15
N ALA A 235 -10.32 -1.79 -28.06
CA ALA A 235 -10.87 -2.77 -29.00
C ALA A 235 -9.83 -3.40 -29.94
N GLY A 236 -8.81 -2.64 -30.34
CA GLY A 236 -7.77 -3.08 -31.27
C GLY A 236 -6.57 -3.77 -30.64
N ASN A 237 -6.46 -3.78 -29.33
CA ASN A 237 -5.28 -4.25 -28.60
C ASN A 237 -5.51 -5.67 -28.07
N ASN A 238 -4.46 -6.50 -28.11
CA ASN A 238 -4.42 -7.80 -27.45
C ASN A 238 -3.83 -7.73 -26.05
N GLU A 239 -3.20 -6.60 -25.70
CA GLU A 239 -2.59 -6.27 -24.44
C GLU A 239 -2.98 -4.85 -24.07
N ASP A 240 -3.18 -4.57 -22.78
CA ASP A 240 -3.48 -3.21 -22.34
C ASP A 240 -2.18 -2.39 -22.32
N PRO A 241 -2.11 -1.26 -23.05
CA PRO A 241 -0.93 -0.42 -23.09
C PRO A 241 -0.64 0.32 -21.78
N ASN A 242 -1.43 0.12 -20.74
CA ASN A 242 -1.16 0.64 -19.40
C ASN A 242 -0.27 -0.31 -18.56
N PHE A 243 -0.10 -1.56 -18.97
CA PHE A 243 0.87 -2.44 -18.35
C PHE A 243 2.30 -1.99 -18.70
N GLY A 244 3.21 -2.05 -17.76
CA GLY A 244 4.61 -1.66 -17.93
C GLY A 244 4.88 -0.16 -18.16
N TYR A 245 3.87 0.63 -18.51
CA TYR A 245 3.99 1.97 -19.02
C TYR A 245 4.31 3.02 -17.94
N TYR A 246 5.43 3.73 -18.12
CA TYR A 246 5.85 4.85 -17.27
C TYR A 246 5.06 6.12 -17.61
N ASP A 247 3.95 6.32 -16.95
CA ASP A 247 3.00 7.41 -17.21
C ASP A 247 3.31 8.72 -16.45
N GLY A 248 2.38 9.67 -16.54
CA GLY A 248 2.47 10.95 -15.83
C GLY A 248 2.38 10.85 -14.32
N GLU A 249 1.72 9.82 -13.78
CA GLU A 249 1.60 9.55 -12.36
C GLU A 249 2.88 8.92 -11.80
N ALA A 250 3.44 7.92 -12.50
CA ALA A 250 4.74 7.36 -12.17
C ALA A 250 5.83 8.45 -12.10
N ARG A 251 5.77 9.41 -13.05
CA ARG A 251 6.66 10.58 -13.04
C ARG A 251 6.42 11.49 -11.85
N ALA A 252 5.16 11.72 -11.45
CA ALA A 252 4.83 12.57 -10.30
C ALA A 252 5.32 11.94 -8.98
N LEU A 253 5.15 10.62 -8.80
CA LEU A 253 5.71 9.89 -7.67
C LEU A 253 7.25 10.04 -7.60
N ASP A 254 7.92 9.89 -8.73
CA ASP A 254 9.38 10.08 -8.81
C ASP A 254 9.81 11.52 -8.49
N GLN A 255 9.01 12.52 -8.85
CA GLN A 255 9.26 13.92 -8.50
C GLN A 255 9.11 14.17 -7.00
N ILE A 256 8.06 13.61 -6.37
CA ILE A 256 7.86 13.67 -4.91
C ILE A 256 9.05 13.03 -4.20
N ALA A 257 9.36 11.78 -4.53
CA ALA A 257 10.45 11.02 -3.91
C ALA A 257 11.82 11.70 -4.07
N ASN A 258 12.11 12.23 -5.26
CA ASN A 258 13.36 12.97 -5.51
C ASN A 258 13.45 14.28 -4.73
N THR A 259 12.32 14.94 -4.46
CA THR A 259 12.28 16.22 -3.74
C THR A 259 12.27 16.03 -2.22
N ALA A 260 11.76 14.91 -1.74
CA ALA A 260 11.71 14.50 -0.33
C ALA A 260 12.63 13.28 -0.09
N PRO A 261 13.95 13.47 0.05
CA PRO A 261 14.94 12.39 0.00
C PRO A 261 14.88 11.41 1.19
N HIS A 262 14.04 11.65 2.19
CA HIS A 262 13.79 10.74 3.32
C HIS A 262 12.43 10.03 3.22
N TYR A 263 11.61 10.36 2.24
CA TYR A 263 10.28 9.78 2.06
C TYR A 263 10.30 8.63 1.07
N LEU A 264 10.05 7.42 1.54
CA LEU A 264 9.91 6.21 0.72
C LEU A 264 8.43 5.85 0.53
N ILE A 265 7.98 5.87 -0.70
CA ILE A 265 6.64 5.46 -1.13
C ILE A 265 6.70 3.96 -1.44
N VAL A 266 5.84 3.15 -0.81
CA VAL A 266 5.74 1.71 -1.03
C VAL A 266 4.42 1.40 -1.71
N LYS A 267 4.43 0.69 -2.83
CA LYS A 267 3.21 0.34 -3.59
C LYS A 267 3.10 -1.16 -3.82
N ALA A 268 1.88 -1.67 -3.73
CA ALA A 268 1.53 -3.00 -4.18
C ALA A 268 1.73 -3.14 -5.70
N ALA A 269 2.25 -4.28 -6.15
CA ALA A 269 2.57 -4.51 -7.57
C ALA A 269 1.34 -4.70 -8.47
N GLY A 270 0.20 -5.12 -7.91
CA GLY A 270 -1.02 -5.49 -8.64
C GLY A 270 -1.30 -6.99 -8.56
N ASN A 271 -2.51 -7.41 -8.98
CA ASN A 271 -2.94 -8.82 -8.92
C ASN A 271 -3.52 -9.31 -10.24
N ASP A 272 -3.08 -8.73 -11.32
CA ASP A 272 -3.70 -8.87 -12.64
C ASP A 272 -3.45 -10.25 -13.29
N ARG A 273 -2.48 -11.04 -12.76
CA ARG A 273 -2.18 -12.38 -13.28
C ARG A 273 -3.32 -13.40 -13.15
N TRP A 274 -4.29 -13.16 -12.28
CA TRP A 274 -5.49 -14.00 -12.23
C TRP A 274 -6.58 -13.56 -13.21
N ASP A 275 -6.43 -12.39 -13.80
CA ASP A 275 -7.41 -11.86 -14.74
C ASP A 275 -7.16 -12.48 -16.13
N ILE A 276 -7.63 -13.72 -16.29
CA ILE A 276 -7.40 -14.55 -17.47
C ILE A 276 -8.37 -14.28 -18.62
N GLY A 277 -9.37 -13.44 -18.38
CA GLY A 277 -10.45 -13.20 -19.33
C GLY A 277 -11.46 -14.34 -19.46
N PRO A 278 -12.45 -14.20 -20.36
CA PRO A 278 -13.47 -15.22 -20.59
C PRO A 278 -12.90 -16.47 -21.27
N ASN A 279 -13.60 -17.60 -21.11
CA ASN A 279 -13.26 -18.81 -21.87
C ASN A 279 -13.45 -18.62 -23.38
N PRO A 280 -12.76 -19.42 -24.21
CA PRO A 280 -12.92 -19.34 -25.66
C PRO A 280 -14.36 -19.49 -26.11
N GLY A 281 -14.86 -18.48 -26.86
CA GLY A 281 -16.23 -18.40 -27.36
C GLY A 281 -17.24 -17.71 -26.42
N GLU A 282 -16.87 -17.40 -25.19
CA GLU A 282 -17.69 -16.58 -24.31
C GLU A 282 -17.65 -15.10 -24.71
N THR A 283 -18.75 -14.39 -24.44
CA THR A 283 -18.91 -12.98 -24.74
C THR A 283 -18.38 -12.12 -23.61
N TYR A 284 -17.72 -11.01 -23.92
CA TYR A 284 -17.30 -9.99 -22.97
C TYR A 284 -17.58 -8.60 -23.53
N THR A 285 -17.60 -7.60 -22.66
CA THR A 285 -17.80 -6.20 -23.06
C THR A 285 -16.46 -5.53 -23.31
N ILE A 286 -16.30 -4.92 -24.47
CA ILE A 286 -15.19 -4.01 -24.75
C ILE A 286 -15.58 -2.64 -24.24
N VAL A 287 -14.68 -2.06 -23.45
CA VAL A 287 -14.82 -0.70 -22.93
C VAL A 287 -13.71 0.14 -23.57
N ASP A 288 -14.06 1.27 -24.17
CA ASP A 288 -13.07 2.14 -24.80
C ASP A 288 -12.23 2.90 -23.75
N GLN A 289 -11.25 3.65 -24.23
CA GLN A 289 -10.42 4.53 -23.41
C GLN A 289 -11.21 5.59 -22.62
N ASN A 290 -12.51 5.72 -22.88
CA ASN A 290 -13.43 6.55 -22.15
C ASN A 290 -14.34 5.73 -21.21
N GLY A 291 -14.14 4.39 -21.05
CA GLY A 291 -14.97 3.46 -20.26
C GLY A 291 -16.38 3.28 -20.85
N VAL A 292 -16.60 3.74 -22.09
CA VAL A 292 -17.87 3.53 -22.78
C VAL A 292 -17.84 2.17 -23.43
N SER A 293 -18.92 1.40 -23.21
CA SER A 293 -19.08 0.14 -23.90
C SER A 293 -19.03 0.37 -25.43
N GLN A 294 -18.08 -0.28 -26.07
CA GLN A 294 -17.94 -0.33 -27.52
C GLN A 294 -18.65 -1.54 -28.12
N GLY A 295 -19.48 -2.21 -27.32
CA GLY A 295 -20.16 -3.43 -27.66
C GLY A 295 -19.52 -4.66 -27.03
N THR A 296 -19.96 -5.82 -27.51
CA THR A 296 -19.47 -7.11 -27.03
C THR A 296 -18.59 -7.79 -28.06
N SER A 297 -17.72 -8.69 -27.61
CA SER A 297 -16.86 -9.48 -28.47
C SER A 297 -16.71 -10.90 -27.93
N THR A 298 -16.41 -11.82 -28.83
CA THR A 298 -15.98 -13.19 -28.53
C THR A 298 -14.54 -13.42 -29.01
N GLN A 299 -13.85 -12.36 -29.46
CA GLN A 299 -12.46 -12.46 -29.88
C GLN A 299 -11.60 -12.90 -28.71
N GLN A 300 -10.86 -13.97 -28.89
CA GLN A 300 -9.94 -14.44 -27.86
C GLN A 300 -8.74 -13.49 -27.74
N ARG A 301 -8.47 -13.05 -26.51
CA ARG A 301 -7.29 -12.28 -26.12
C ARG A 301 -6.49 -13.07 -25.09
N PRO A 302 -5.18 -12.82 -24.96
CA PRO A 302 -4.39 -13.36 -23.85
C PRO A 302 -4.94 -12.93 -22.48
N ALA A 303 -4.57 -13.65 -21.43
CA ALA A 303 -4.64 -13.15 -20.06
C ALA A 303 -3.79 -11.90 -19.88
N ASP A 304 -4.01 -11.13 -18.84
CA ASP A 304 -3.36 -9.81 -18.63
C ASP A 304 -1.84 -9.86 -18.63
N CYS A 305 -1.23 -10.93 -18.13
CA CYS A 305 0.22 -11.15 -18.24
C CYS A 305 0.62 -11.94 -19.50
N GLY A 306 -0.18 -11.89 -20.56
CA GLY A 306 0.09 -12.59 -21.80
C GLY A 306 0.19 -14.13 -21.66
N GLN A 307 0.72 -14.80 -22.68
CA GLN A 307 0.91 -16.26 -22.64
C GLN A 307 2.10 -16.70 -21.80
N THR A 308 3.00 -15.79 -21.50
CA THR A 308 4.25 -16.07 -20.75
C THR A 308 4.15 -15.71 -19.28
N GLY A 309 3.08 -15.01 -18.86
CA GLY A 309 2.88 -14.54 -17.50
C GLY A 309 3.64 -13.24 -17.15
N TYR A 310 4.27 -12.59 -18.12
CA TYR A 310 5.08 -11.37 -17.93
C TYR A 310 4.33 -10.10 -18.36
N ASP A 311 4.84 -8.93 -17.91
CA ASP A 311 4.39 -7.60 -18.31
C ASP A 311 2.95 -7.28 -17.91
N CYS A 312 2.68 -7.30 -16.60
CA CYS A 312 1.37 -6.94 -16.07
C CYS A 312 1.42 -6.00 -14.86
N LEU A 313 2.37 -5.08 -14.85
CA LEU A 313 2.49 -4.05 -13.81
C LEU A 313 1.63 -2.84 -14.17
N PRO A 314 0.51 -2.58 -13.48
CA PRO A 314 -0.48 -1.59 -13.92
C PRO A 314 -0.11 -0.16 -13.50
N GLY A 315 0.26 0.68 -14.45
CA GLY A 315 0.40 2.13 -14.26
C GLY A 315 1.55 2.55 -13.35
N SER A 316 1.27 3.40 -12.35
CA SER A 316 2.29 4.11 -11.57
C SER A 316 3.19 3.23 -10.68
N VAL A 317 2.88 1.94 -10.54
CA VAL A 317 3.73 0.98 -9.80
C VAL A 317 5.11 0.79 -10.45
N VAL A 318 5.27 1.21 -11.71
CA VAL A 318 6.54 1.19 -12.45
C VAL A 318 7.45 2.40 -12.15
N ALA A 319 7.05 3.31 -11.28
CA ALA A 319 7.88 4.46 -10.89
C ALA A 319 9.25 4.00 -10.34
N LYS A 320 10.30 4.80 -10.56
CA LYS A 320 11.69 4.39 -10.36
C LYS A 320 12.16 4.51 -8.91
N ASN A 321 11.69 5.56 -8.23
CA ASN A 321 12.14 5.92 -6.88
C ASN A 321 11.25 5.39 -5.75
N ILE A 322 10.16 4.68 -6.09
CA ILE A 322 9.30 3.99 -5.12
C ILE A 322 9.78 2.55 -4.90
N LEU A 323 9.28 1.91 -3.84
CA LEU A 323 9.45 0.48 -3.61
C LEU A 323 8.16 -0.24 -4.03
N THR A 324 8.23 -1.08 -5.07
CA THR A 324 7.10 -1.88 -5.55
C THR A 324 7.21 -3.28 -5.01
N VAL A 325 6.14 -3.80 -4.41
CA VAL A 325 6.12 -5.06 -3.66
C VAL A 325 5.18 -6.07 -4.31
N GLY A 326 5.74 -7.20 -4.74
CA GLY A 326 5.00 -8.38 -5.19
C GLY A 326 4.62 -9.29 -4.03
N ALA A 327 3.79 -10.31 -4.30
CA ALA A 327 3.25 -11.21 -3.30
C ALA A 327 3.69 -12.65 -3.49
N VAL A 328 4.17 -13.26 -2.40
CA VAL A 328 4.45 -14.70 -2.29
C VAL A 328 3.48 -15.37 -1.32
N ASN A 329 3.40 -16.70 -1.39
CA ASN A 329 2.72 -17.51 -0.38
C ASN A 329 3.46 -17.40 0.96
N ASP A 330 2.77 -17.77 2.03
CA ASP A 330 3.36 -17.85 3.35
C ASP A 330 4.60 -18.76 3.36
N VAL A 331 5.69 -18.26 3.93
CA VAL A 331 6.91 -19.01 4.18
C VAL A 331 6.92 -19.44 5.64
N ASN A 332 6.22 -20.51 5.92
CA ASN A 332 5.90 -21.00 7.25
C ASN A 332 7.15 -21.16 8.14
N GLY A 333 7.23 -20.40 9.21
CA GLY A 333 8.39 -20.34 10.11
C GLY A 333 9.56 -19.50 9.58
N GLY A 334 9.30 -18.63 8.60
CA GLY A 334 10.27 -17.73 7.98
C GLY A 334 11.20 -18.40 6.98
N TYR A 335 11.98 -17.59 6.26
CA TYR A 335 12.95 -18.09 5.31
C TYR A 335 14.10 -18.82 5.99
N LEU A 336 14.23 -20.11 5.73
CA LEU A 336 15.32 -20.93 6.22
C LEU A 336 16.33 -21.20 5.08
N PRO A 337 17.62 -20.81 5.22
CA PRO A 337 18.63 -20.97 4.16
C PRO A 337 18.77 -22.42 3.66
N LEU A 338 18.48 -23.41 4.52
CA LEU A 338 18.51 -24.83 4.14
C LEU A 338 17.36 -25.26 3.21
N GLN A 339 16.26 -24.49 3.17
CA GLN A 339 15.15 -24.76 2.25
C GLN A 339 15.43 -24.21 0.86
N GLY A 340 16.29 -23.19 0.77
CA GLY A 340 16.71 -22.54 -0.46
C GLY A 340 15.64 -21.64 -1.11
N PRO A 341 16.00 -20.95 -2.20
CA PRO A 341 15.12 -20.00 -2.91
C PRO A 341 13.81 -20.60 -3.39
N ALA A 342 13.78 -21.86 -3.78
CA ALA A 342 12.59 -22.55 -4.27
C ALA A 342 11.49 -22.75 -3.22
N SER A 343 11.77 -22.49 -1.91
CA SER A 343 10.75 -22.47 -0.86
C SER A 343 9.87 -21.24 -0.91
N VAL A 344 10.32 -20.16 -1.54
CA VAL A 344 9.56 -18.94 -1.76
C VAL A 344 8.72 -19.12 -3.03
N GLN A 345 7.41 -19.21 -2.87
CA GLN A 345 6.48 -19.46 -3.97
C GLN A 345 5.69 -18.22 -4.29
N LEU A 346 5.80 -17.71 -5.52
CA LEU A 346 5.00 -16.58 -5.99
C LEU A 346 3.49 -16.92 -5.93
N THR A 347 2.66 -15.98 -5.48
CA THR A 347 1.21 -16.17 -5.57
C THR A 347 0.75 -16.16 -7.02
N GLY A 348 -0.35 -16.86 -7.31
CA GLY A 348 -0.89 -16.92 -8.67
C GLY A 348 -1.33 -15.58 -9.25
N PHE A 349 -1.62 -14.60 -8.39
CA PHE A 349 -2.14 -13.30 -8.77
C PHE A 349 -1.09 -12.18 -8.87
N SER A 350 0.07 -12.30 -8.22
CA SER A 350 1.03 -11.19 -8.13
C SER A 350 1.50 -10.73 -9.50
N SER A 351 1.23 -9.47 -9.83
CA SER A 351 1.75 -8.84 -11.06
C SER A 351 3.26 -8.67 -10.99
N PHE A 352 3.91 -8.81 -12.15
CA PHE A 352 5.35 -8.61 -12.30
C PHE A 352 5.73 -8.13 -13.71
N GLY A 353 6.98 -7.68 -13.84
CA GLY A 353 7.53 -7.05 -15.03
C GLY A 353 7.83 -7.99 -16.21
N PRO A 354 8.65 -7.49 -17.12
CA PRO A 354 9.38 -6.21 -17.09
C PRO A 354 8.46 -4.98 -17.16
N THR A 355 9.04 -3.79 -16.94
CA THR A 355 8.43 -2.54 -17.41
C THR A 355 8.73 -2.37 -18.90
N ASP A 356 8.00 -1.50 -19.63
CA ASP A 356 8.22 -1.23 -21.06
C ASP A 356 9.66 -0.82 -21.40
N ASP A 357 10.35 -0.16 -20.48
CA ASP A 357 11.76 0.21 -20.63
C ASP A 357 12.74 -0.86 -20.10
N GLY A 358 12.25 -2.08 -19.83
CA GLY A 358 13.04 -3.26 -19.49
C GLY A 358 13.55 -3.32 -18.05
N ARG A 359 13.07 -2.46 -17.14
CA ARG A 359 13.48 -2.50 -15.73
C ARG A 359 12.83 -3.67 -14.98
N ILE A 360 13.56 -4.14 -13.98
CA ILE A 360 13.05 -5.12 -13.02
C ILE A 360 12.05 -4.44 -12.08
N LYS A 361 10.87 -5.00 -12.00
CA LYS A 361 9.81 -4.76 -11.03
C LYS A 361 9.00 -6.06 -10.88
N PRO A 362 8.48 -6.37 -9.65
CA PRO A 362 8.59 -5.57 -8.42
C PRO A 362 10.04 -5.38 -7.97
N ASP A 363 10.28 -4.50 -6.99
CA ASP A 363 11.62 -4.35 -6.41
C ASP A 363 11.96 -5.54 -5.49
N LEU A 364 10.95 -6.05 -4.75
CA LEU A 364 11.06 -7.24 -3.91
C LEU A 364 9.67 -7.84 -3.67
N VAL A 365 9.63 -8.99 -3.01
CA VAL A 365 8.38 -9.66 -2.63
C VAL A 365 8.27 -9.82 -1.12
N ALA A 366 7.02 -9.95 -0.65
CA ALA A 366 6.69 -10.30 0.72
C ALA A 366 5.47 -11.22 0.73
N ASN A 367 5.17 -11.84 1.90
CA ASN A 367 3.98 -12.65 2.00
C ASN A 367 2.72 -11.83 1.68
N GLY A 368 1.95 -12.25 0.72
CA GLY A 368 0.65 -11.73 0.32
C GLY A 368 -0.45 -12.81 0.34
N TRP A 369 -0.37 -13.86 1.15
CA TRP A 369 -1.31 -14.99 1.15
C TRP A 369 -1.87 -15.32 2.53
N LEU A 370 -3.20 -15.11 2.75
CA LEU A 370 -3.99 -15.47 3.94
C LEU A 370 -3.68 -14.76 5.28
N LEU A 371 -3.59 -13.38 5.35
CA LEU A 371 -3.45 -12.59 6.59
C LEU A 371 -4.74 -12.35 7.32
N LEU A 372 -4.66 -12.46 8.62
CA LEU A 372 -5.66 -12.00 9.55
C LEU A 372 -5.35 -10.56 9.99
N SER A 373 -6.23 -9.63 9.71
CA SER A 373 -6.11 -8.24 10.16
C SER A 373 -7.47 -7.63 10.50
N THR A 374 -7.47 -6.40 11.00
CA THR A 374 -8.66 -5.64 11.36
C THR A 374 -9.60 -5.45 10.16
N TRP A 375 -10.92 -5.39 10.38
CA TRP A 375 -11.91 -5.26 9.32
C TRP A 375 -13.03 -4.29 9.72
N GLY A 376 -13.96 -4.05 8.86
CA GLY A 376 -14.99 -3.02 8.84
C GLY A 376 -16.01 -2.96 9.98
N ALA A 377 -15.77 -3.62 11.12
CA ALA A 377 -16.56 -3.44 12.32
C ALA A 377 -15.68 -3.52 13.57
N PRO A 378 -16.02 -2.83 14.68
CA PRO A 378 -15.27 -2.95 15.92
C PRO A 378 -15.15 -4.41 16.37
N ASN A 379 -13.94 -4.84 16.71
CA ASN A 379 -13.59 -6.23 17.08
C ASN A 379 -13.82 -7.29 15.98
N TYR A 380 -13.99 -6.89 14.72
CA TYR A 380 -14.06 -7.82 13.60
C TYR A 380 -12.73 -7.88 12.85
N PHE A 381 -12.36 -9.08 12.43
CA PHE A 381 -11.14 -9.38 11.70
C PHE A 381 -11.45 -10.23 10.49
N ALA A 382 -10.73 -10.08 9.43
CA ALA A 382 -10.87 -10.88 8.22
C ALA A 382 -9.54 -11.45 7.74
N VAL A 383 -9.63 -12.53 6.97
CA VAL A 383 -8.50 -13.15 6.29
C VAL A 383 -8.71 -12.99 4.79
N ILE A 384 -7.84 -12.28 4.10
CA ILE A 384 -7.98 -12.00 2.66
C ILE A 384 -6.65 -12.06 1.88
N ALA A 385 -6.60 -11.99 0.53
CA ALA A 385 -5.41 -12.20 -0.34
C ALA A 385 -5.07 -11.09 -1.35
N GLY A 386 -3.76 -10.75 -1.54
CA GLY A 386 -3.27 -9.78 -2.54
C GLY A 386 -1.92 -9.12 -2.26
N THR A 387 -1.34 -8.45 -3.24
CA THR A 387 -0.12 -7.64 -3.10
C THR A 387 -0.30 -6.47 -2.14
N SER A 388 -1.56 -6.10 -1.84
CA SER A 388 -1.92 -5.03 -0.90
C SER A 388 -1.61 -5.34 0.57
N MET A 389 -1.26 -6.57 0.92
CA MET A 389 -0.78 -6.94 2.27
C MET A 389 0.70 -7.25 2.30
N ALA A 390 1.25 -7.68 1.20
CA ALA A 390 2.68 -7.68 1.01
C ALA A 390 3.25 -6.25 1.19
N ALA A 391 2.62 -5.25 0.57
CA ALA A 391 3.05 -3.86 0.67
C ALA A 391 3.03 -3.29 2.11
N PRO A 392 1.94 -3.36 2.91
CA PRO A 392 1.95 -2.85 4.27
C PRO A 392 2.85 -3.66 5.21
N SER A 393 3.05 -4.96 4.98
CA SER A 393 4.02 -5.75 5.73
C SER A 393 5.44 -5.20 5.54
N VAL A 394 5.79 -4.87 4.29
CA VAL A 394 7.06 -4.20 3.98
C VAL A 394 7.10 -2.79 4.57
N SER A 395 6.04 -1.98 4.40
CA SER A 395 6.00 -0.59 4.87
C SER A 395 6.19 -0.47 6.38
N GLY A 396 5.47 -1.31 7.16
CA GLY A 396 5.61 -1.35 8.62
C GLY A 396 6.99 -1.82 9.05
N SER A 397 7.56 -2.82 8.38
CA SER A 397 8.92 -3.31 8.65
C SER A 397 9.99 -2.26 8.35
N LEU A 398 9.85 -1.50 7.26
CA LEU A 398 10.74 -0.39 6.93
C LEU A 398 10.68 0.72 8.00
N LEU A 399 9.52 0.94 8.61
CA LEU A 399 9.40 1.88 9.72
C LEU A 399 10.19 1.40 10.95
N LEU A 400 10.18 0.09 11.27
CA LEU A 400 11.02 -0.48 12.32
C LEU A 400 12.52 -0.32 12.03
N LEU A 401 12.94 -0.44 10.77
CA LEU A 401 14.33 -0.19 10.39
C LEU A 401 14.72 1.29 10.56
N GLN A 402 13.79 2.22 10.36
CA GLN A 402 14.02 3.64 10.68
C GLN A 402 14.12 3.87 12.19
N GLU A 403 13.28 3.21 13.00
CA GLU A 403 13.38 3.23 14.47
C GLU A 403 14.75 2.72 14.93
N HIS A 404 15.21 1.58 14.39
CA HIS A 404 16.51 1.03 14.72
C HIS A 404 17.67 1.98 14.38
N TRP A 405 17.61 2.59 13.21
CA TRP A 405 18.58 3.59 12.80
C TRP A 405 18.59 4.80 13.74
N GLU A 406 17.41 5.35 14.08
CA GLU A 406 17.29 6.46 15.05
C GLU A 406 17.84 6.11 16.42
N ASN A 407 17.57 4.89 16.91
CA ASN A 407 18.10 4.39 18.20
C ASN A 407 19.63 4.39 18.26
N LEU A 408 20.30 4.15 17.13
CA LEU A 408 21.77 4.12 17.05
C LEU A 408 22.40 5.50 16.80
N HIS A 409 21.71 6.36 16.00
CA HIS A 409 22.28 7.62 15.53
C HIS A 409 21.75 8.85 16.26
N GLY A 410 20.71 8.68 17.09
CA GLY A 410 20.10 9.72 17.89
C GLY A 410 18.80 10.29 17.31
N PRO A 411 18.06 11.05 18.12
CA PRO A 411 16.71 11.52 17.80
C PRO A 411 16.62 12.28 16.47
N ASN A 412 15.61 11.97 15.68
CA ASN A 412 15.33 12.57 14.36
C ASN A 412 16.45 12.36 13.32
N GLN A 413 17.30 11.35 13.51
CA GLN A 413 18.25 10.92 12.50
C GLN A 413 17.66 9.72 11.74
N PHE A 414 17.28 9.91 10.49
CA PHE A 414 16.65 8.88 9.67
C PHE A 414 17.43 8.62 8.39
N MET A 415 17.37 7.38 7.90
CA MET A 415 17.95 7.02 6.61
C MET A 415 17.22 7.78 5.48
N ARG A 416 17.96 8.09 4.43
CA ARG A 416 17.34 8.51 3.17
C ARG A 416 16.50 7.36 2.58
N ALA A 417 15.45 7.69 1.86
CA ALA A 417 14.61 6.70 1.16
C ALA A 417 15.43 5.79 0.24
N ALA A 418 16.40 6.35 -0.49
CA ALA A 418 17.28 5.55 -1.34
C ALA A 418 18.18 4.59 -0.54
N THR A 419 18.65 4.97 0.65
CA THR A 419 19.42 4.09 1.55
C THR A 419 18.53 2.99 2.09
N LEU A 420 17.32 3.33 2.56
CA LEU A 420 16.36 2.36 3.10
C LEU A 420 15.90 1.35 2.03
N LYS A 421 15.60 1.83 0.80
CA LYS A 421 15.29 0.96 -0.34
C LYS A 421 16.46 0.06 -0.71
N ALA A 422 17.67 0.60 -0.80
CA ALA A 422 18.87 -0.17 -1.10
C ALA A 422 19.17 -1.22 -0.03
N LEU A 423 18.95 -0.90 1.25
CA LEU A 423 19.10 -1.82 2.36
C LEU A 423 18.12 -2.98 2.27
N ALA A 424 16.83 -2.70 2.02
CA ALA A 424 15.81 -3.74 1.86
C ALA A 424 16.13 -4.68 0.69
N ILE A 425 16.58 -4.15 -0.44
CA ILE A 425 17.02 -4.92 -1.61
C ILE A 425 18.27 -5.74 -1.30
N HIS A 426 19.28 -5.12 -0.67
CA HIS A 426 20.57 -5.77 -0.38
C HIS A 426 20.45 -6.93 0.62
N SER A 427 19.52 -6.83 1.55
CA SER A 427 19.32 -7.84 2.60
C SER A 427 18.26 -8.89 2.26
N ALA A 428 17.59 -8.76 1.12
CA ALA A 428 16.57 -9.71 0.68
C ALA A 428 17.14 -11.13 0.58
N ASP A 429 16.29 -12.11 0.86
CA ASP A 429 16.59 -13.50 0.64
C ASP A 429 16.34 -13.87 -0.83
N GLU A 430 17.25 -14.62 -1.42
CA GLU A 430 17.10 -15.11 -2.78
C GLU A 430 15.80 -15.90 -2.95
N ALA A 431 15.08 -15.66 -4.02
CA ALA A 431 13.82 -16.30 -4.34
C ALA A 431 13.74 -16.68 -5.81
N GLY A 432 12.96 -17.72 -6.11
CA GLY A 432 12.84 -18.20 -7.49
C GLY A 432 13.84 -19.29 -7.88
N ALA A 433 13.87 -19.60 -9.18
CA ALA A 433 14.62 -20.73 -9.71
C ALA A 433 16.04 -20.38 -10.20
N ALA A 434 16.33 -19.09 -10.37
CA ALA A 434 17.62 -18.59 -10.87
C ALA A 434 18.26 -17.66 -9.84
N ASP A 435 19.59 -17.61 -9.81
CA ASP A 435 20.33 -16.70 -8.94
C ASP A 435 20.24 -15.25 -9.45
N GLY A 436 20.08 -14.31 -8.52
CA GLY A 436 20.04 -12.87 -8.78
C GLY A 436 18.66 -12.35 -9.15
N PRO A 437 18.54 -11.03 -9.43
CA PRO A 437 17.24 -10.39 -9.59
C PRO A 437 16.55 -10.85 -10.88
N ASP A 438 15.24 -11.07 -10.79
CA ASP A 438 14.38 -11.43 -11.91
C ASP A 438 13.10 -10.57 -11.93
N TYR A 439 12.24 -10.78 -12.93
CA TYR A 439 11.01 -10.01 -13.06
C TYR A 439 9.87 -10.50 -12.15
N GLU A 440 9.96 -11.74 -11.63
CA GLU A 440 8.90 -12.35 -10.81
C GLU A 440 9.04 -11.95 -9.33
N TYR A 441 10.26 -12.05 -8.81
CA TYR A 441 10.58 -11.84 -7.39
C TYR A 441 11.35 -10.55 -7.13
N GLY A 442 11.70 -9.80 -8.17
CA GLY A 442 12.58 -8.63 -8.04
C GLY A 442 13.96 -9.04 -7.52
N TRP A 443 14.34 -8.49 -6.37
CA TRP A 443 15.60 -8.81 -5.69
C TRP A 443 15.44 -9.90 -4.61
N GLY A 444 14.26 -10.51 -4.51
CA GLY A 444 13.96 -11.59 -3.59
C GLY A 444 12.96 -11.24 -2.48
N LEU A 445 12.84 -12.14 -1.51
CA LEU A 445 11.97 -11.99 -0.34
C LEU A 445 12.58 -11.02 0.67
N MET A 446 11.83 -10.03 1.12
CA MET A 446 12.29 -9.10 2.18
C MET A 446 12.76 -9.88 3.41
N ASN A 447 13.86 -9.45 4.00
CA ASN A 447 14.33 -9.96 5.28
C ASN A 447 14.68 -8.81 6.24
N SER A 448 13.74 -8.50 7.11
CA SER A 448 13.84 -7.37 8.06
C SER A 448 14.97 -7.57 9.07
N ARG A 449 15.21 -8.81 9.53
CA ARG A 449 16.29 -9.14 10.45
C ARG A 449 17.67 -8.89 9.82
N LYS A 450 17.92 -9.40 8.61
CA LYS A 450 19.19 -9.14 7.91
C LYS A 450 19.42 -7.65 7.68
N ALA A 451 18.36 -6.90 7.33
CA ALA A 451 18.44 -5.45 7.19
C ALA A 451 18.86 -4.78 8.49
N ALA A 452 18.24 -5.15 9.63
CA ALA A 452 18.59 -4.62 10.94
C ALA A 452 20.03 -5.00 11.36
N GLU A 453 20.51 -6.22 11.04
CA GLU A 453 21.89 -6.64 11.28
C GLU A 453 22.91 -5.76 10.52
N VAL A 454 22.58 -5.34 9.28
CA VAL A 454 23.44 -4.41 8.52
C VAL A 454 23.51 -3.06 9.22
N ILE A 455 22.37 -2.50 9.64
CA ILE A 455 22.31 -1.25 10.43
C ILE A 455 23.15 -1.35 11.71
N SER A 456 22.99 -2.46 12.47
CA SER A 456 23.73 -2.67 13.72
C SER A 456 25.24 -2.74 13.52
N LYS A 457 25.70 -3.29 12.40
CA LYS A 457 27.14 -3.35 12.05
C LYS A 457 27.69 -1.99 11.69
N ASP A 458 26.94 -1.17 10.94
CA ASP A 458 27.34 0.19 10.57
C ASP A 458 27.41 1.09 11.83
N GLY A 459 26.46 1.00 12.75
CA GLY A 459 26.43 1.77 14.00
C GLY A 459 27.53 1.44 15.00
N ASN A 460 28.22 0.30 14.85
CA ASN A 460 29.31 -0.16 15.74
C ASN A 460 30.71 0.05 15.12
N GLY A 461 30.82 0.62 13.93
CA GLY A 461 32.07 0.93 13.22
C GLY A 461 32.52 2.33 13.50
#